data_91761f8dde45b5f4a33fc4d909848d59
#
_entry.id   91761f8dde45b5f4a33fc4d909848d59
#
_cell.length_a   1.000
_cell.length_b   1.000
_cell.length_c   1.000
_cell.angle_alpha   90.00
_cell.angle_beta   90.00
_cell.angle_gamma   90.00
#
_symmetry.space_group_name_H-M   'P 1'
#
loop_
_entity.id
_entity.type
_entity.pdbx_description
1 polymer ?
#
loop_
_entity_poly.entity_id
_entity_poly.type
_entity_poly.pdbx_seq_one_letter_code
_entity_poly.pdbx_strand_id
1 'polypeptide(L)'
;MKTTLPPRSLIARERLARVTEEILASARDKIAMIILFGSYAKGTWVQDWYTEGHILYSYQSDFDIMVIVKPKYGGGAARFRIEDNIKRRLEKKGLRGLGLKEPLVTIVLESINVVNEHLEQGQYFFTDIKKEGVLLYDSGEFKLSEAKELQPEKRKEISQKDYNHWFGKGTSFFIDTFHALEREDFNKGAFELHQATESFYSTILLVFTGYKPKLHDILQLSQMARSYNHE
;
A
#
# COMPACT_ATOMS: atom_id res chain seq x y z
N MET A 1 4.59 -16.15 9.72
CA MET A 1 5.25 -15.19 8.83
C MET A 1 6.56 -15.79 8.36
N LYS A 2 6.94 -15.55 7.10
CA LYS A 2 8.22 -16.04 6.54
C LYS A 2 9.38 -15.19 7.03
N THR A 3 10.56 -15.78 7.13
CA THR A 3 11.81 -15.06 7.47
C THR A 3 12.82 -15.07 6.31
N THR A 4 12.48 -15.74 5.21
CA THR A 4 13.33 -15.88 4.02
C THR A 4 12.57 -15.45 2.78
N LEU A 5 13.27 -14.77 1.87
CA LEU A 5 12.73 -14.41 0.56
C LEU A 5 12.49 -15.68 -0.30
N PRO A 6 11.43 -15.68 -1.14
CA PRO A 6 11.25 -16.70 -2.15
C PRO A 6 12.45 -16.72 -3.12
N PRO A 7 12.78 -17.88 -3.73
CA PRO A 7 13.94 -18.01 -4.62
C PRO A 7 14.00 -16.94 -5.72
N ARG A 8 12.89 -16.66 -6.38
CA ARG A 8 12.81 -15.63 -7.42
C ARG A 8 13.12 -14.21 -6.92
N SER A 9 12.85 -13.92 -5.64
CA SER A 9 13.06 -12.60 -5.04
C SER A 9 14.43 -12.42 -4.40
N LEU A 10 15.30 -13.43 -4.43
CA LEU A 10 16.66 -13.34 -3.88
C LEU A 10 17.51 -12.28 -4.57
N ILE A 11 17.26 -11.99 -5.85
CA ILE A 11 17.92 -10.91 -6.60
C ILE A 11 17.70 -9.53 -5.96
N ALA A 12 16.60 -9.34 -5.24
CA ALA A 12 16.27 -8.09 -4.57
C ALA A 12 16.84 -7.96 -3.14
N ARG A 13 17.53 -9.00 -2.63
CA ARG A 13 17.95 -9.10 -1.22
C ARG A 13 18.78 -7.91 -0.74
N GLU A 14 19.80 -7.54 -1.51
CA GLU A 14 20.72 -6.44 -1.11
C GLU A 14 19.98 -5.10 -1.10
N ARG A 15 19.11 -4.86 -2.09
CA ARG A 15 18.33 -3.63 -2.15
C ARG A 15 17.31 -3.56 -1.00
N LEU A 16 16.61 -4.65 -0.71
CA LEU A 16 15.68 -4.72 0.42
C LEU A 16 16.39 -4.52 1.76
N ALA A 17 17.60 -5.07 1.93
CA ALA A 17 18.43 -4.84 3.10
C ALA A 17 18.76 -3.34 3.27
N ARG A 18 19.25 -2.69 2.21
CA ARG A 18 19.52 -1.24 2.20
C ARG A 18 18.28 -0.40 2.50
N VAL A 19 17.14 -0.73 1.90
CA VAL A 19 15.85 -0.05 2.17
C VAL A 19 15.49 -0.20 3.65
N THR A 20 15.61 -1.41 4.21
CA THR A 20 15.34 -1.69 5.63
C THR A 20 16.24 -0.90 6.55
N GLU A 21 17.54 -0.85 6.26
CA GLU A 21 18.53 -0.07 7.03
C GLU A 21 18.19 1.43 7.03
N GLU A 22 17.81 2.00 5.89
CA GLU A 22 17.46 3.42 5.79
C GLU A 22 16.13 3.75 6.50
N ILE A 23 15.16 2.84 6.46
CA ILE A 23 13.93 2.95 7.26
C ILE A 23 14.28 2.97 8.75
N LEU A 24 15.09 2.03 9.22
CA LEU A 24 15.54 1.96 10.61
C LEU A 24 16.37 3.18 11.00
N ALA A 25 17.26 3.66 10.15
CA ALA A 25 18.06 4.85 10.42
C ALA A 25 17.22 6.12 10.55
N SER A 26 15.99 6.15 10.00
CA SER A 26 15.08 7.28 10.14
C SER A 26 14.24 7.26 11.42
N ALA A 27 13.94 6.08 11.98
CA ALA A 27 12.96 5.95 13.06
C ALA A 27 13.08 4.65 13.89
N ARG A 28 14.29 4.08 14.08
CA ARG A 28 14.51 2.74 14.67
C ARG A 28 13.80 2.53 16.01
N ASP A 29 13.94 3.47 16.92
CA ASP A 29 13.36 3.44 18.28
C ASP A 29 11.82 3.50 18.29
N LYS A 30 11.20 3.83 17.16
CA LYS A 30 9.76 3.94 16.96
C LYS A 30 9.14 2.77 16.22
N ILE A 31 9.97 1.95 15.56
CA ILE A 31 9.54 0.83 14.73
C ILE A 31 9.48 -0.45 15.55
N ALA A 32 8.35 -1.15 15.44
CA ALA A 32 8.15 -2.49 16.01
C ALA A 32 8.58 -3.57 15.03
N MET A 33 8.10 -3.51 13.78
CA MET A 33 8.41 -4.49 12.74
C MET A 33 8.46 -3.84 11.37
N ILE A 34 9.17 -4.47 10.42
CA ILE A 34 9.15 -4.15 8.99
C ILE A 34 8.89 -5.45 8.24
N ILE A 35 7.87 -5.45 7.38
CA ILE A 35 7.41 -6.64 6.66
C ILE A 35 7.32 -6.31 5.18
N LEU A 36 7.98 -7.11 4.33
CA LEU A 36 7.76 -7.10 2.89
C LEU A 36 6.49 -7.91 2.59
N PHE A 37 5.60 -7.37 1.78
CA PHE A 37 4.39 -8.07 1.32
C PHE A 37 4.24 -7.95 -0.20
N GLY A 38 3.09 -8.33 -0.76
CA GLY A 38 2.83 -8.24 -2.19
C GLY A 38 3.63 -9.22 -3.04
N SER A 39 3.88 -8.87 -4.29
CA SER A 39 4.44 -9.76 -5.30
C SER A 39 5.87 -10.23 -4.99
N TYR A 40 6.70 -9.39 -4.42
CA TYR A 40 8.07 -9.79 -4.03
C TYR A 40 8.09 -10.77 -2.85
N ALA A 41 7.16 -10.65 -1.90
CA ALA A 41 7.03 -11.60 -0.79
C ALA A 41 6.49 -12.96 -1.25
N LYS A 42 5.70 -12.96 -2.33
CA LYS A 42 5.15 -14.18 -2.96
C LYS A 42 6.09 -14.81 -3.98
N GLY A 43 7.02 -14.05 -4.56
CA GLY A 43 7.87 -14.46 -5.67
C GLY A 43 7.16 -14.41 -7.02
N THR A 44 6.07 -13.65 -7.13
CA THR A 44 5.24 -13.49 -8.34
C THR A 44 5.45 -12.15 -9.03
N TRP A 45 6.46 -11.40 -8.60
CA TRP A 45 6.77 -10.09 -9.17
C TRP A 45 7.07 -10.20 -10.67
N VAL A 46 6.73 -9.13 -11.42
CA VAL A 46 6.88 -9.02 -12.87
C VAL A 46 7.80 -7.85 -13.17
N GLN A 47 8.61 -8.01 -14.21
CA GLN A 47 9.33 -6.95 -14.88
C GLN A 47 9.16 -7.20 -16.37
N ASP A 48 8.47 -6.30 -17.04
CA ASP A 48 8.14 -6.42 -18.44
C ASP A 48 8.42 -5.10 -19.18
N TRP A 49 8.79 -5.21 -20.45
CA TRP A 49 9.15 -4.10 -21.31
C TRP A 49 8.62 -4.41 -22.71
N TYR A 50 7.85 -3.50 -23.25
CA TYR A 50 7.45 -3.60 -24.65
C TYR A 50 7.46 -2.23 -25.31
N THR A 51 7.63 -2.22 -26.61
CA THR A 51 7.66 -1.00 -27.41
C THR A 51 6.47 -0.99 -28.36
N GLU A 52 5.73 0.12 -28.35
CA GLU A 52 4.65 0.36 -29.28
C GLU A 52 4.96 1.65 -30.05
N GLY A 53 5.23 1.52 -31.35
CA GLY A 53 5.76 2.63 -32.15
C GLY A 53 7.13 3.09 -31.64
N HIS A 54 7.20 4.35 -31.17
CA HIS A 54 8.41 4.95 -30.60
C HIS A 54 8.35 5.09 -29.07
N ILE A 55 7.30 4.54 -28.44
CA ILE A 55 7.08 4.64 -27.00
C ILE A 55 7.50 3.33 -26.34
N LEU A 56 8.40 3.41 -25.37
CA LEU A 56 8.79 2.30 -24.52
C LEU A 56 7.86 2.25 -23.31
N TYR A 57 7.13 1.16 -23.17
CA TYR A 57 6.36 0.86 -21.98
C TYR A 57 7.18 -0.08 -21.10
N SER A 58 7.23 0.24 -19.83
CA SER A 58 7.85 -0.63 -18.82
C SER A 58 6.89 -0.83 -17.65
N TYR A 59 6.74 -2.07 -17.23
CA TYR A 59 6.03 -2.43 -16.02
C TYR A 59 6.98 -3.18 -15.09
N GLN A 60 7.08 -2.70 -13.87
CA GLN A 60 7.85 -3.38 -12.82
C GLN A 60 7.05 -3.37 -11.53
N SER A 61 6.98 -4.54 -10.88
CA SER A 61 6.34 -4.67 -9.56
C SER A 61 7.11 -3.87 -8.51
N ASP A 62 6.37 -3.29 -7.56
CA ASP A 62 6.89 -2.47 -6.47
C ASP A 62 7.38 -3.33 -5.29
N PHE A 63 8.23 -2.77 -4.44
CA PHE A 63 8.46 -3.28 -3.10
C PHE A 63 7.38 -2.74 -2.17
N ASP A 64 6.43 -3.59 -1.80
CA ASP A 64 5.38 -3.26 -0.85
C ASP A 64 5.90 -3.53 0.56
N ILE A 65 6.08 -2.48 1.35
CA ILE A 65 6.67 -2.57 2.69
C ILE A 65 5.70 -2.03 3.73
N MET A 66 5.31 -2.89 4.67
CA MET A 66 4.58 -2.47 5.86
C MET A 66 5.57 -2.13 6.98
N VAL A 67 5.50 -0.88 7.44
CA VAL A 67 6.23 -0.40 8.60
C VAL A 67 5.28 -0.33 9.79
N ILE A 68 5.47 -1.19 10.76
CA ILE A 68 4.65 -1.24 11.98
C ILE A 68 5.35 -0.44 13.06
N VAL A 69 4.70 0.63 13.53
CA VAL A 69 5.24 1.47 14.60
C VAL A 69 4.70 1.07 15.97
N LYS A 70 5.46 1.38 17.02
CA LYS A 70 5.04 1.19 18.42
C LYS A 70 3.78 2.01 18.72
N PRO A 71 2.93 1.61 19.69
CA PRO A 71 1.62 2.21 19.96
C PRO A 71 1.65 3.74 20.07
N LYS A 72 2.64 4.27 20.76
CA LYS A 72 2.84 5.71 21.00
C LYS A 72 2.91 6.55 19.72
N TYR A 73 3.30 5.95 18.60
CA TYR A 73 3.56 6.65 17.35
C TYR A 73 2.52 6.38 16.27
N GLY A 74 1.44 5.65 16.59
CA GLY A 74 0.41 5.25 15.63
C GLY A 74 -0.60 6.32 15.23
N GLY A 75 -0.63 7.46 15.90
CA GLY A 75 -1.66 8.47 15.71
C GLY A 75 -1.18 9.79 15.08
N GLY A 76 -2.07 10.44 14.35
CA GLY A 76 -2.01 11.85 13.94
C GLY A 76 -0.66 12.31 13.37
N ALA A 77 -0.16 13.44 13.88
CA ALA A 77 1.05 14.09 13.41
C ALA A 77 2.32 13.24 13.60
N ALA A 78 2.38 12.36 14.61
CA ALA A 78 3.55 11.51 14.85
C ALA A 78 3.73 10.48 13.72
N ARG A 79 2.64 9.82 13.31
CA ARG A 79 2.61 8.89 12.19
C ARG A 79 3.05 9.56 10.90
N PHE A 80 2.43 10.71 10.57
CA PHE A 80 2.74 11.46 9.37
C PHE A 80 4.23 11.86 9.30
N ARG A 81 4.81 12.36 10.40
CA ARG A 81 6.23 12.74 10.46
C ARG A 81 7.16 11.55 10.23
N ILE A 82 6.82 10.37 10.77
CA ILE A 82 7.64 9.16 10.57
C ILE A 82 7.59 8.74 9.12
N GLU A 83 6.41 8.69 8.53
CA GLU A 83 6.21 8.30 7.14
C GLU A 83 6.95 9.25 6.19
N ASP A 84 6.79 10.56 6.37
CA ASP A 84 7.45 11.59 5.59
C ASP A 84 8.99 11.55 5.73
N ASN A 85 9.50 11.32 6.95
CA ASN A 85 10.94 11.16 7.16
C ASN A 85 11.50 9.93 6.45
N ILE A 86 10.77 8.80 6.47
CA ILE A 86 11.17 7.58 5.75
C ILE A 86 11.22 7.87 4.25
N LYS A 87 10.15 8.44 3.67
CA LYS A 87 10.05 8.75 2.25
C LYS A 87 11.18 9.67 1.79
N ARG A 88 11.39 10.79 2.47
CA ARG A 88 12.49 11.73 2.15
C ARG A 88 13.86 11.11 2.26
N ARG A 89 14.07 10.22 3.23
CA ARG A 89 15.35 9.54 3.38
C ARG A 89 15.61 8.56 2.25
N LEU A 90 14.61 7.76 1.88
CA LEU A 90 14.72 6.84 0.74
C LEU A 90 14.96 7.59 -0.58
N GLU A 91 14.30 8.73 -0.79
CA GLU A 91 14.53 9.60 -1.94
C GLU A 91 15.97 10.12 -1.99
N LYS A 92 16.44 10.69 -0.87
CA LYS A 92 17.80 11.23 -0.75
C LYS A 92 18.88 10.16 -1.01
N LYS A 93 18.58 8.91 -0.72
CA LYS A 93 19.49 7.77 -0.94
C LYS A 93 19.30 7.09 -2.30
N GLY A 94 18.40 7.60 -3.15
CA GLY A 94 18.10 6.99 -4.45
C GLY A 94 17.46 5.60 -4.35
N LEU A 95 16.86 5.28 -3.19
CA LEU A 95 16.30 3.95 -2.92
C LEU A 95 14.80 3.86 -3.18
N ARG A 96 14.11 4.99 -3.38
CA ARG A 96 12.67 4.97 -3.61
C ARG A 96 12.30 4.30 -4.94
N GLY A 97 13.23 4.32 -5.90
CA GLY A 97 13.03 3.77 -7.24
C GLY A 97 12.25 4.72 -8.16
N LEU A 98 12.42 4.55 -9.46
CA LEU A 98 11.68 5.30 -10.48
C LEU A 98 10.74 4.40 -11.31
N GLY A 99 10.67 3.11 -10.98
CA GLY A 99 9.83 2.14 -11.69
C GLY A 99 10.33 1.74 -13.08
N LEU A 100 11.42 2.34 -13.59
CA LEU A 100 11.98 2.04 -14.92
C LEU A 100 13.06 0.96 -14.89
N LYS A 101 13.99 1.05 -13.93
CA LYS A 101 15.09 0.09 -13.76
C LYS A 101 15.13 -0.55 -12.39
N GLU A 102 14.46 0.08 -11.44
CA GLU A 102 14.46 -0.32 -10.04
C GLU A 102 13.03 -0.28 -9.49
N PRO A 103 12.60 -1.30 -8.71
CA PRO A 103 11.30 -1.32 -8.07
C PRO A 103 11.07 -0.05 -7.26
N LEU A 104 9.88 0.55 -7.40
CA LEU A 104 9.42 1.57 -6.49
C LEU A 104 9.30 0.99 -5.07
N VAL A 105 9.43 1.83 -4.06
CA VAL A 105 9.19 1.43 -2.66
C VAL A 105 7.92 2.08 -2.18
N THR A 106 6.90 1.27 -2.01
CA THR A 106 5.60 1.65 -1.45
C THR A 106 5.58 1.35 0.03
N ILE A 107 5.32 2.38 0.85
CA ILE A 107 5.28 2.26 2.32
C ILE A 107 3.84 2.33 2.80
N VAL A 108 3.43 1.31 3.54
CA VAL A 108 2.21 1.32 4.36
C VAL A 108 2.65 1.38 5.81
N LEU A 109 2.30 2.46 6.53
CA LEU A 109 2.67 2.65 7.92
C LEU A 109 1.43 2.53 8.81
N GLU A 110 1.46 1.60 9.77
CA GLU A 110 0.40 1.43 10.78
C GLU A 110 0.97 1.16 12.17
N SER A 111 0.18 1.39 13.22
CA SER A 111 0.59 1.02 14.57
C SER A 111 0.33 -0.45 14.85
N ILE A 112 1.11 -1.04 15.74
CA ILE A 112 0.93 -2.45 16.15
C ILE A 112 -0.46 -2.71 16.73
N ASN A 113 -1.06 -1.74 17.42
CA ASN A 113 -2.42 -1.90 17.96
C ASN A 113 -3.46 -2.00 16.84
N VAL A 114 -3.36 -1.14 15.82
CA VAL A 114 -4.26 -1.17 14.65
C VAL A 114 -4.09 -2.47 13.87
N VAL A 115 -2.84 -2.90 13.65
CA VAL A 115 -2.57 -4.17 12.97
C VAL A 115 -3.17 -5.34 13.74
N ASN A 116 -3.00 -5.39 15.06
CA ASN A 116 -3.52 -6.46 15.90
C ASN A 116 -5.06 -6.46 15.94
N GLU A 117 -5.69 -5.30 16.09
CA GLU A 117 -7.13 -5.16 16.01
C GLU A 117 -7.70 -5.72 14.69
N HIS A 118 -7.07 -5.36 13.56
CA HIS A 118 -7.51 -5.84 12.25
C HIS A 118 -7.26 -7.33 12.02
N LEU A 119 -6.18 -7.90 12.59
CA LEU A 119 -5.95 -9.35 12.58
C LEU A 119 -7.05 -10.09 13.36
N GLU A 120 -7.42 -9.60 14.54
CA GLU A 120 -8.48 -10.17 15.38
C GLU A 120 -9.87 -10.04 14.73
N GLN A 121 -10.09 -8.98 13.94
CA GLN A 121 -11.31 -8.79 13.13
C GLN A 121 -11.31 -9.62 11.84
N GLY A 122 -10.21 -10.26 11.49
CA GLY A 122 -10.08 -11.06 10.27
C GLY A 122 -10.01 -10.24 8.99
N GLN A 123 -9.54 -8.99 9.07
CA GLN A 123 -9.32 -8.19 7.85
C GLN A 123 -8.22 -8.82 7.00
N TYR A 124 -8.60 -9.22 5.78
CA TYR A 124 -7.78 -10.09 4.94
C TYR A 124 -6.48 -9.42 4.47
N PHE A 125 -6.40 -8.09 4.33
CA PHE A 125 -5.14 -7.41 4.05
C PHE A 125 -4.05 -7.75 5.10
N PHE A 126 -4.38 -7.60 6.38
CA PHE A 126 -3.43 -7.87 7.47
C PHE A 126 -3.22 -9.38 7.67
N THR A 127 -4.28 -10.16 7.46
CA THR A 127 -4.21 -11.62 7.54
C THR A 127 -3.29 -12.19 6.47
N ASP A 128 -3.40 -11.72 5.22
CA ASP A 128 -2.56 -12.12 4.10
C ASP A 128 -1.11 -11.68 4.34
N ILE A 129 -0.87 -10.47 4.85
CA ILE A 129 0.48 -10.00 5.21
C ILE A 129 1.07 -10.88 6.31
N LYS A 130 0.32 -11.23 7.36
CA LYS A 130 0.81 -12.14 8.41
C LYS A 130 1.14 -13.53 7.85
N LYS A 131 0.36 -14.04 6.92
CA LYS A 131 0.50 -15.38 6.33
C LYS A 131 1.64 -15.46 5.30
N GLU A 132 1.71 -14.49 4.40
CA GLU A 132 2.55 -14.55 3.20
C GLU A 132 3.75 -13.60 3.25
N GLY A 133 3.72 -12.61 4.13
CA GLY A 133 4.76 -11.60 4.25
C GLY A 133 6.10 -12.16 4.73
N VAL A 134 7.17 -11.46 4.36
CA VAL A 134 8.54 -11.73 4.78
C VAL A 134 8.96 -10.69 5.82
N LEU A 135 9.31 -11.15 7.00
CA LEU A 135 9.79 -10.32 8.10
C LEU A 135 11.21 -9.82 7.78
N LEU A 136 11.36 -8.50 7.60
CA LEU A 136 12.65 -7.86 7.34
C LEU A 136 13.31 -7.36 8.63
N TYR A 137 12.50 -6.95 9.61
CA TYR A 137 12.98 -6.49 10.92
C TYR A 137 11.91 -6.76 11.98
N ASP A 138 12.38 -7.14 13.18
CA ASP A 138 11.57 -7.27 14.38
C ASP A 138 12.37 -6.68 15.58
N SER A 139 11.74 -5.79 16.34
CA SER A 139 12.32 -5.26 17.58
C SER A 139 12.33 -6.29 18.71
N GLY A 140 11.53 -7.35 18.61
CA GLY A 140 11.33 -8.34 19.66
C GLY A 140 10.44 -7.88 20.82
N GLU A 141 9.95 -6.63 20.80
CA GLU A 141 9.14 -6.06 21.89
C GLU A 141 7.64 -6.37 21.76
N PHE A 142 7.17 -6.69 20.57
CA PHE A 142 5.74 -6.84 20.26
C PHE A 142 5.47 -8.13 19.51
N LYS A 143 4.24 -8.65 19.66
CA LYS A 143 3.76 -9.80 18.91
C LYS A 143 2.54 -9.42 18.09
N LEU A 144 2.42 -10.01 16.90
CA LEU A 144 1.20 -9.94 16.10
C LEU A 144 0.15 -10.88 16.70
N SER A 145 -1.08 -10.38 16.85
CA SER A 145 -2.24 -11.18 17.27
C SER A 145 -2.50 -12.31 16.28
N GLU A 146 -3.14 -13.38 16.75
CA GLU A 146 -3.58 -14.45 15.85
C GLU A 146 -4.63 -13.92 14.86
N ALA A 147 -4.45 -14.31 13.59
CA ALA A 147 -5.37 -13.89 12.55
C ALA A 147 -6.66 -14.70 12.60
N LYS A 148 -7.79 -14.00 12.67
CA LYS A 148 -9.10 -14.64 12.49
C LYS A 148 -9.37 -14.80 11.00
N GLU A 149 -9.65 -16.00 10.54
CA GLU A 149 -10.09 -16.23 9.17
C GLU A 149 -11.59 -15.91 9.04
N LEU A 150 -11.91 -15.03 8.08
CA LEU A 150 -13.30 -14.78 7.70
C LEU A 150 -13.78 -15.86 6.72
N GLN A 151 -15.02 -16.33 6.92
CA GLN A 151 -15.68 -17.19 5.95
C GLN A 151 -15.82 -16.46 4.60
N PRO A 152 -15.70 -17.17 3.46
CA PRO A 152 -15.75 -16.57 2.12
C PRO A 152 -17.01 -15.73 1.88
N GLU A 153 -18.16 -16.18 2.40
CA GLU A 153 -19.44 -15.48 2.29
C GLU A 153 -19.41 -14.15 3.02
N LYS A 154 -18.82 -14.11 4.21
CA LYS A 154 -18.68 -12.87 4.99
C LYS A 154 -17.72 -11.90 4.35
N ARG A 155 -16.62 -12.41 3.78
CA ARG A 155 -15.67 -11.61 2.99
C ARG A 155 -16.38 -10.96 1.79
N LYS A 156 -17.17 -11.73 1.04
CA LYS A 156 -17.95 -11.24 -0.10
C LYS A 156 -18.98 -10.17 0.31
N GLU A 157 -19.68 -10.38 1.41
CA GLU A 157 -20.64 -9.40 1.96
C GLU A 157 -19.96 -8.06 2.26
N ILE A 158 -18.81 -8.08 2.95
CA ILE A 158 -18.03 -6.89 3.29
C ILE A 158 -17.55 -6.18 2.01
N SER A 159 -16.94 -6.92 1.08
CA SER A 159 -16.45 -6.36 -0.19
C SER A 159 -17.59 -5.76 -1.01
N GLN A 160 -18.78 -6.38 -1.03
CA GLN A 160 -19.93 -5.83 -1.75
C GLN A 160 -20.45 -4.54 -1.11
N LYS A 161 -20.45 -4.47 0.23
CA LYS A 161 -20.83 -3.26 0.96
C LYS A 161 -19.86 -2.12 0.68
N ASP A 162 -18.55 -2.40 0.71
CA ASP A 162 -17.51 -1.43 0.41
C ASP A 162 -17.60 -0.95 -1.04
N TYR A 163 -17.80 -1.86 -1.98
CA TYR A 163 -18.04 -1.53 -3.39
C TYR A 163 -19.23 -0.57 -3.55
N ASN A 164 -20.38 -0.93 -3.02
CA ASN A 164 -21.59 -0.12 -3.16
C ASN A 164 -21.40 1.29 -2.58
N HIS A 165 -20.73 1.40 -1.44
CA HIS A 165 -20.47 2.69 -0.79
C HIS A 165 -19.48 3.55 -1.59
N TRP A 166 -18.28 3.02 -1.86
CA TRP A 166 -17.19 3.82 -2.41
C TRP A 166 -17.33 4.05 -3.91
N PHE A 167 -17.81 3.05 -4.66
CA PHE A 167 -18.10 3.21 -6.09
C PHE A 167 -19.27 4.19 -6.30
N GLY A 168 -20.34 4.08 -5.51
CA GLY A 168 -21.46 5.01 -5.56
C GLY A 168 -21.04 6.44 -5.24
N LYS A 169 -20.17 6.63 -4.23
CA LYS A 169 -19.59 7.92 -3.88
C LYS A 169 -18.72 8.48 -5.01
N GLY A 170 -17.87 7.65 -5.61
CA GLY A 170 -17.06 8.03 -6.77
C GLY A 170 -17.89 8.46 -7.96
N THR A 171 -18.96 7.71 -8.26
CA THR A 171 -19.89 8.04 -9.34
C THR A 171 -20.60 9.38 -9.10
N SER A 172 -21.01 9.68 -7.87
CA SER A 172 -21.61 10.96 -7.52
C SER A 172 -20.66 12.13 -7.80
N PHE A 173 -19.43 12.07 -7.28
CA PHE A 173 -18.41 13.09 -7.55
C PHE A 173 -18.08 13.22 -9.04
N PHE A 174 -18.06 12.10 -9.76
CA PHE A 174 -17.80 12.12 -11.20
C PHE A 174 -18.91 12.86 -11.97
N ILE A 175 -20.18 12.65 -11.62
CA ILE A 175 -21.33 13.40 -12.18
C ILE A 175 -21.22 14.88 -11.82
N ASP A 176 -20.89 15.22 -10.56
CA ASP A 176 -20.72 16.61 -10.13
C ASP A 176 -19.58 17.34 -10.85
N THR A 177 -18.57 16.60 -11.32
CA THR A 177 -17.53 17.13 -12.21
C THR A 177 -18.15 17.75 -13.48
N PHE A 178 -19.05 17.02 -14.16
CA PHE A 178 -19.69 17.53 -15.37
C PHE A 178 -20.58 18.73 -15.08
N HIS A 179 -21.33 18.75 -13.98
CA HIS A 179 -22.13 19.90 -13.58
C HIS A 179 -21.27 21.13 -13.27
N ALA A 180 -20.07 20.94 -12.74
CA ALA A 180 -19.12 22.03 -12.53
C ALA A 180 -18.57 22.57 -13.86
N LEU A 181 -18.23 21.69 -14.80
CA LEU A 181 -17.75 22.04 -16.15
C LEU A 181 -18.83 22.81 -16.96
N GLU A 182 -20.08 22.40 -16.89
CA GLU A 182 -21.21 23.10 -17.54
C GLU A 182 -21.38 24.54 -17.07
N ARG A 183 -20.97 24.83 -15.82
CA ARG A 183 -20.96 26.18 -15.24
C ARG A 183 -19.64 26.91 -15.41
N GLU A 184 -18.70 26.35 -16.14
CA GLU A 184 -17.34 26.85 -16.32
C GLU A 184 -16.55 27.00 -15.00
N ASP A 185 -16.95 26.26 -13.94
CA ASP A 185 -16.26 26.24 -12.64
C ASP A 185 -15.17 25.15 -12.65
N PHE A 186 -14.07 25.44 -13.32
CA PHE A 186 -12.98 24.49 -13.53
C PHE A 186 -12.28 24.07 -12.24
N ASN A 187 -12.17 24.97 -11.26
CA ASN A 187 -11.56 24.68 -9.96
C ASN A 187 -12.39 23.63 -9.20
N LYS A 188 -13.71 23.81 -9.19
CA LYS A 188 -14.62 22.84 -8.58
C LYS A 188 -14.63 21.54 -9.36
N GLY A 189 -14.66 21.59 -10.69
CA GLY A 189 -14.58 20.38 -11.53
C GLY A 189 -13.32 19.57 -11.25
N ALA A 190 -12.16 20.22 -11.13
CA ALA A 190 -10.91 19.53 -10.78
C ALA A 190 -10.96 18.90 -9.38
N PHE A 191 -11.56 19.57 -8.39
CA PHE A 191 -11.75 19.03 -7.05
C PHE A 191 -12.66 17.80 -7.05
N GLU A 192 -13.81 17.88 -7.73
CA GLU A 192 -14.76 16.77 -7.81
C GLU A 192 -14.15 15.55 -8.52
N LEU A 193 -13.41 15.79 -9.62
CA LEU A 193 -12.68 14.72 -10.33
C LEU A 193 -11.62 14.06 -9.46
N HIS A 194 -10.90 14.83 -8.65
CA HIS A 194 -9.96 14.30 -7.67
C HIS A 194 -10.66 13.38 -6.66
N GLN A 195 -11.79 13.82 -6.09
CA GLN A 195 -12.59 13.05 -5.14
C GLN A 195 -13.17 11.76 -5.77
N ALA A 196 -13.63 11.85 -7.02
CA ALA A 196 -14.08 10.69 -7.78
C ALA A 196 -12.96 9.65 -7.94
N THR A 197 -11.80 10.09 -8.39
CA THR A 197 -10.61 9.24 -8.60
C THR A 197 -10.15 8.59 -7.31
N GLU A 198 -10.06 9.35 -6.21
CA GLU A 198 -9.74 8.81 -4.88
C GLU A 198 -10.74 7.73 -4.44
N SER A 199 -12.04 7.96 -4.69
CA SER A 199 -13.10 7.03 -4.31
C SER A 199 -13.04 5.75 -5.14
N PHE A 200 -12.73 5.82 -6.43
CA PHE A 200 -12.57 4.64 -7.29
C PHE A 200 -11.36 3.80 -6.91
N TYR A 201 -10.20 4.42 -6.63
CA TYR A 201 -9.05 3.67 -6.09
C TYR A 201 -9.35 3.06 -4.72
N SER A 202 -10.07 3.78 -3.86
CA SER A 202 -10.52 3.25 -2.57
C SER A 202 -11.42 2.02 -2.74
N THR A 203 -12.29 2.03 -3.76
CA THR A 203 -13.14 0.88 -4.10
C THR A 203 -12.29 -0.34 -4.46
N ILE A 204 -11.32 -0.18 -5.36
CA ILE A 204 -10.41 -1.27 -5.77
C ILE A 204 -9.71 -1.83 -4.54
N LEU A 205 -9.06 -0.97 -3.75
CA LEU A 205 -8.29 -1.41 -2.59
C LEU A 205 -9.16 -2.13 -1.56
N LEU A 206 -10.34 -1.61 -1.25
CA LEU A 206 -11.25 -2.23 -0.28
C LEU A 206 -11.80 -3.57 -0.78
N VAL A 207 -12.22 -3.65 -2.03
CA VAL A 207 -12.77 -4.90 -2.60
C VAL A 207 -11.72 -6.01 -2.62
N PHE A 208 -10.50 -5.70 -3.06
CA PHE A 208 -9.46 -6.71 -3.20
C PHE A 208 -8.69 -7.00 -1.91
N THR A 209 -8.55 -6.01 -1.02
CA THR A 209 -7.69 -6.13 0.17
C THR A 209 -8.46 -5.98 1.50
N GLY A 210 -9.64 -5.39 1.51
CA GLY A 210 -10.35 -5.00 2.75
C GLY A 210 -9.67 -3.85 3.51
N TYR A 211 -8.71 -3.17 2.88
CA TYR A 211 -7.96 -2.09 3.52
C TYR A 211 -7.97 -0.82 2.67
N LYS A 212 -8.33 0.30 3.30
CA LYS A 212 -8.21 1.64 2.74
C LYS A 212 -7.11 2.39 3.48
N PRO A 213 -6.00 2.73 2.81
CA PRO A 213 -4.97 3.54 3.43
C PRO A 213 -5.50 4.96 3.71
N LYS A 214 -4.97 5.59 4.76
CA LYS A 214 -5.29 6.99 5.09
C LYS A 214 -4.46 7.95 4.22
N LEU A 215 -4.66 7.86 2.91
CA LEU A 215 -3.96 8.62 1.87
C LEU A 215 -4.98 9.38 1.02
N HIS A 216 -4.57 10.57 0.56
CA HIS A 216 -5.28 11.39 -0.42
C HIS A 216 -4.46 11.62 -1.69
N ASP A 217 -3.27 11.07 -1.77
CA ASP A 217 -2.37 11.13 -2.92
C ASP A 217 -2.79 10.09 -3.96
N ILE A 218 -3.38 10.57 -5.06
CA ILE A 218 -3.88 9.73 -6.15
C ILE A 218 -2.78 8.88 -6.76
N LEU A 219 -1.55 9.41 -6.86
CA LEU A 219 -0.43 8.66 -7.45
C LEU A 219 -0.07 7.44 -6.58
N GLN A 220 -0.02 7.62 -5.26
CA GLN A 220 0.23 6.52 -4.34
C GLN A 220 -0.93 5.50 -4.33
N LEU A 221 -2.19 5.98 -4.35
CA LEU A 221 -3.35 5.10 -4.46
C LEU A 221 -3.35 4.30 -5.75
N SER A 222 -2.99 4.93 -6.88
CA SER A 222 -2.83 4.27 -8.18
C SER A 222 -1.76 3.18 -8.12
N GLN A 223 -0.61 3.46 -7.53
CA GLN A 223 0.48 2.48 -7.38
C GLN A 223 0.02 1.27 -6.57
N MET A 224 -0.65 1.48 -5.45
CA MET A 224 -1.20 0.38 -4.64
C MET A 224 -2.27 -0.43 -5.38
N ALA A 225 -3.12 0.22 -6.18
CA ALA A 225 -4.18 -0.46 -6.93
C ALA A 225 -3.65 -1.29 -8.10
N ARG A 226 -2.52 -0.91 -8.71
CA ARG A 226 -1.91 -1.64 -9.85
C ARG A 226 -1.60 -3.09 -9.54
N SER A 227 -1.23 -3.43 -8.31
CA SER A 227 -0.91 -4.80 -7.91
C SER A 227 -2.11 -5.76 -7.99
N TYR A 228 -3.33 -5.23 -8.16
CA TYR A 228 -4.57 -6.00 -8.28
C TYR A 228 -5.16 -6.01 -9.69
N ASN A 229 -4.54 -5.32 -10.65
CA ASN A 229 -4.88 -5.42 -12.07
C ASN A 229 -4.01 -6.51 -12.71
N HIS A 230 -4.62 -7.63 -13.06
CA HIS A 230 -3.95 -8.81 -13.64
C HIS A 230 -4.25 -8.98 -15.13
N GLU A 231 -4.75 -7.92 -15.81
CA GLU A 231 -4.93 -7.88 -17.26
C GLU A 231 -3.85 -7.08 -17.95
#